data_b53e590f54be7f38c7c462b0afc0ea60
#
_entry.id   b53e590f54be7f38c7c462b0afc0ea60
#
_cell.length_a   1.000
_cell.length_b   1.000
_cell.length_c   1.000
_cell.angle_alpha   90.00
_cell.angle_beta   90.00
_cell.angle_gamma   90.00
#
_symmetry.space_group_name_H-M   'P 1'
#
loop_
_entity.id
_entity.type
_entity.pdbx_description
1 polymer ?
#
loop_
_entity_poly.entity_id
_entity_poly.type
_entity_poly.pdbx_seq_one_letter_code
_entity_poly.pdbx_strand_id
1 'polypeptide(L)'
;ESNGGVRVMPLGDSITEGTQVPGGYRIGLWQRLAAGRYTIDFVGSQYNGPANLGDHDHEGHPGWRIDQIDANITGWLRTSTPRTVLLHIGTNDVLQNYNVSGAPQRLSTLIDHITAAAPNAEVFVATIIPLSNSGQEAAARTFNAAIPGIVQSKVSSGKHVHLVDMHSKLTTADLIDGIHPTANGYDKMAAAWYAALQSVPGSIGQGPGTSPSPSP
;
A
#
# COMPACT_ATOMS: atom_id res chain seq x y z
N GLU A 1 9.01 13.14 -5.49
CA GLU A 1 9.73 14.04 -6.42
C GLU A 1 9.24 13.81 -7.84
N SER A 2 8.62 14.83 -8.43
CA SER A 2 8.03 14.68 -9.77
C SER A 2 9.10 14.43 -10.83
N ASN A 3 8.92 13.39 -11.63
CA ASN A 3 9.89 12.98 -12.63
C ASN A 3 9.25 12.60 -13.98
N GLY A 4 7.94 12.82 -14.12
CA GLY A 4 7.19 12.46 -15.32
C GLY A 4 6.79 10.98 -15.40
N GLY A 5 7.14 10.18 -14.41
CA GLY A 5 6.78 8.76 -14.36
C GLY A 5 5.33 8.51 -13.98
N VAL A 6 4.96 7.23 -13.99
CA VAL A 6 3.64 6.79 -13.52
C VAL A 6 3.53 7.06 -12.01
N ARG A 7 2.52 7.81 -11.61
CA ARG A 7 2.35 8.21 -10.21
C ARG A 7 1.76 7.07 -9.40
N VAL A 8 2.52 6.63 -8.39
CA VAL A 8 2.16 5.56 -7.47
C VAL A 8 2.19 6.12 -6.05
N MET A 9 1.08 6.01 -5.34
CA MET A 9 0.96 6.48 -3.95
C MET A 9 1.13 5.34 -2.96
N PRO A 10 2.28 5.27 -2.25
CA PRO A 10 2.40 4.41 -1.07
C PRO A 10 1.57 5.02 0.07
N LEU A 11 0.51 4.34 0.46
CA LEU A 11 -0.48 4.86 1.40
C LEU A 11 -0.62 3.94 2.61
N GLY A 12 -0.46 4.48 3.80
CA GLY A 12 -0.60 3.71 5.03
C GLY A 12 -0.14 4.44 6.28
N ASP A 13 0.44 3.69 7.20
CA ASP A 13 0.88 4.15 8.51
C ASP A 13 2.42 4.15 8.62
N SER A 14 2.96 3.92 9.83
CA SER A 14 4.40 3.85 10.09
C SER A 14 5.08 2.73 9.29
N ILE A 15 4.37 1.66 8.95
CA ILE A 15 4.92 0.57 8.14
C ILE A 15 5.22 1.07 6.73
N THR A 16 4.33 1.85 6.14
CA THR A 16 4.56 2.47 4.84
C THR A 16 5.67 3.54 4.90
N GLU A 17 5.67 4.34 5.96
CA GLU A 17 6.69 5.39 6.18
C GLU A 17 8.08 4.80 6.36
N GLY A 18 8.19 3.67 7.09
CA GLY A 18 9.46 3.03 7.37
C GLY A 18 10.12 3.56 8.64
N THR A 19 9.37 3.63 9.75
CA THR A 19 9.79 4.29 10.99
C THR A 19 11.16 3.84 11.50
N GLN A 20 11.47 2.55 11.47
CA GLN A 20 12.76 2.03 11.95
C GLN A 20 13.74 1.71 10.83
N VAL A 21 13.26 1.68 9.59
CA VAL A 21 14.07 1.53 8.37
C VAL A 21 13.57 2.60 7.41
N PRO A 22 14.07 3.84 7.50
CA PRO A 22 13.55 4.93 6.69
C PRO A 22 13.50 4.59 5.20
N GLY A 23 12.36 4.82 4.58
CA GLY A 23 12.08 4.39 3.21
C GLY A 23 11.30 3.09 3.13
N GLY A 24 11.38 2.23 4.16
CA GLY A 24 10.59 1.00 4.24
C GLY A 24 10.67 0.14 2.98
N TYR A 25 9.53 -0.40 2.56
CA TYR A 25 9.46 -1.24 1.36
C TYR A 25 9.75 -0.46 0.07
N ARG A 26 9.65 0.87 0.08
CA ARG A 26 9.89 1.71 -1.10
C ARG A 26 11.31 1.56 -1.63
N ILE A 27 12.28 1.24 -0.77
CA ILE A 27 13.65 0.99 -1.17
C ILE A 27 13.72 -0.19 -2.15
N GLY A 28 13.29 -1.37 -1.71
CA GLY A 28 13.32 -2.58 -2.54
C GLY A 28 12.36 -2.52 -3.71
N LEU A 29 11.22 -1.85 -3.55
CA LEU A 29 10.27 -1.65 -4.65
C LEU A 29 10.86 -0.76 -5.74
N TRP A 30 11.49 0.35 -5.37
CA TRP A 30 12.16 1.22 -6.33
C TRP A 30 13.25 0.48 -7.12
N GLN A 31 14.06 -0.33 -6.42
CA GLN A 31 15.10 -1.12 -7.06
C GLN A 31 14.53 -2.10 -8.10
N ARG A 32 13.43 -2.77 -7.77
CA ARG A 32 12.77 -3.70 -8.70
C ARG A 32 12.17 -2.98 -9.90
N LEU A 33 11.53 -1.86 -9.66
CA LEU A 33 10.93 -1.04 -10.73
C LEU A 33 12.02 -0.50 -11.67
N ALA A 34 13.11 0.01 -11.12
CA ALA A 34 14.24 0.50 -11.91
C ALA A 34 14.90 -0.62 -12.71
N ALA A 35 15.13 -1.79 -12.09
CA ALA A 35 15.69 -2.95 -12.77
C ALA A 35 14.77 -3.45 -13.90
N GLY A 36 13.45 -3.35 -13.72
CA GLY A 36 12.45 -3.65 -14.72
C GLY A 36 12.28 -2.54 -15.76
N ARG A 37 13.03 -1.44 -15.64
CA ARG A 37 12.97 -0.26 -16.52
C ARG A 37 11.60 0.43 -16.55
N TYR A 38 10.90 0.38 -15.44
CA TYR A 38 9.69 1.17 -15.25
C TYR A 38 10.06 2.58 -14.79
N THR A 39 9.38 3.59 -15.30
CA THR A 39 9.57 4.96 -14.85
C THR A 39 8.42 5.34 -13.92
N ILE A 40 8.71 5.39 -12.63
CA ILE A 40 7.73 5.59 -11.57
C ILE A 40 8.02 6.89 -10.83
N ASP A 41 6.95 7.55 -10.45
CA ASP A 41 6.94 8.72 -9.57
C ASP A 41 6.16 8.37 -8.31
N PHE A 42 6.85 8.10 -7.20
CA PHE A 42 6.18 7.95 -5.91
C PHE A 42 5.60 9.30 -5.50
N VAL A 43 4.35 9.30 -5.06
CA VAL A 43 3.64 10.54 -4.70
C VAL A 43 3.04 10.46 -3.30
N GLY A 44 2.93 11.61 -2.68
CA GLY A 44 2.36 11.79 -1.35
C GLY A 44 2.86 13.08 -0.73
N SER A 45 2.32 13.41 0.43
CA SER A 45 2.66 14.64 1.17
C SER A 45 3.86 14.48 2.10
N GLN A 46 4.38 13.26 2.26
CA GLN A 46 5.48 12.94 3.16
C GLN A 46 6.75 12.64 2.37
N TYR A 47 7.90 12.73 3.05
CA TYR A 47 9.22 12.58 2.44
C TYR A 47 10.17 11.91 3.42
N ASN A 48 10.73 10.75 3.08
CA ASN A 48 11.83 10.15 3.83
C ASN A 48 12.52 9.04 3.02
N GLY A 49 13.62 8.56 3.58
CA GLY A 49 14.37 7.46 3.02
C GLY A 49 15.85 7.81 2.81
N PRO A 50 16.69 6.82 2.47
CA PRO A 50 18.10 7.05 2.26
C PRO A 50 18.36 7.91 1.02
N ALA A 51 19.50 8.58 0.97
CA ALA A 51 19.85 9.48 -0.12
C ALA A 51 19.83 8.80 -1.50
N ASN A 52 20.10 7.49 -1.55
CA ASN A 52 20.12 6.73 -2.80
C ASN A 52 18.76 6.16 -3.19
N LEU A 53 17.71 6.39 -2.39
CA LEU A 53 16.34 6.09 -2.83
C LEU A 53 15.96 7.11 -3.91
N GLY A 54 15.60 6.63 -5.09
CA GLY A 54 15.37 7.47 -6.26
C GLY A 54 14.15 8.38 -6.16
N ASP A 55 13.21 8.09 -5.28
CA ASP A 55 12.05 8.93 -4.98
C ASP A 55 11.64 8.72 -3.52
N HIS A 56 11.55 9.81 -2.74
CA HIS A 56 11.34 9.77 -1.30
C HIS A 56 9.89 10.02 -0.90
N ASP A 57 9.02 10.37 -1.83
CA ASP A 57 7.64 10.76 -1.53
C ASP A 57 6.79 9.55 -1.14
N HIS A 58 5.89 9.78 -0.20
CA HIS A 58 4.95 8.75 0.25
C HIS A 58 3.77 9.39 1.00
N GLU A 59 2.77 8.57 1.34
CA GLU A 59 1.64 8.97 2.16
C GLU A 59 1.48 8.02 3.35
N GLY A 60 2.60 7.72 4.03
CA GLY A 60 2.60 6.92 5.26
C GLY A 60 2.57 7.82 6.50
N HIS A 61 1.62 7.59 7.39
CA HIS A 61 1.40 8.42 8.58
C HIS A 61 1.55 7.58 9.85
N PRO A 62 2.70 7.68 10.57
CA PRO A 62 2.94 6.88 11.78
C PRO A 62 1.83 7.02 12.81
N GLY A 63 1.35 5.88 13.31
CA GLY A 63 0.32 5.82 14.34
C GLY A 63 -1.11 6.01 13.85
N TRP A 64 -1.34 6.21 12.57
CA TRP A 64 -2.67 6.52 12.06
C TRP A 64 -3.52 5.27 11.81
N ARG A 65 -4.80 5.40 12.17
CA ARG A 65 -5.85 4.41 11.92
C ARG A 65 -6.51 4.66 10.56
N ILE A 66 -7.35 3.71 10.18
CA ILE A 66 -8.14 3.80 8.93
C ILE A 66 -8.97 5.10 8.88
N ASP A 67 -9.65 5.46 9.99
CA ASP A 67 -10.50 6.65 10.04
C ASP A 67 -9.71 7.96 9.83
N GLN A 68 -8.48 8.01 10.31
CA GLN A 68 -7.61 9.18 10.17
C GLN A 68 -7.12 9.33 8.72
N ILE A 69 -6.72 8.24 8.09
CA ILE A 69 -6.38 8.24 6.66
C ILE A 69 -7.59 8.68 5.84
N ASP A 70 -8.76 8.12 6.13
CA ASP A 70 -10.00 8.41 5.41
C ASP A 70 -10.39 9.90 5.47
N ALA A 71 -10.15 10.54 6.61
CA ALA A 71 -10.45 11.96 6.78
C ALA A 71 -9.64 12.88 5.84
N ASN A 72 -8.51 12.39 5.31
CA ASN A 72 -7.59 13.20 4.50
C ASN A 72 -7.47 12.71 3.06
N ILE A 73 -7.97 11.52 2.74
CA ILE A 73 -7.66 10.83 1.49
C ILE A 73 -8.07 11.60 0.24
N THR A 74 -9.25 12.21 0.25
CA THR A 74 -9.75 12.93 -0.93
C THR A 74 -8.83 14.08 -1.31
N GLY A 75 -8.34 14.86 -0.34
CA GLY A 75 -7.40 15.95 -0.57
C GLY A 75 -6.08 15.47 -1.14
N TRP A 76 -5.53 14.39 -0.58
CA TRP A 76 -4.28 13.81 -1.08
C TRP A 76 -4.42 13.30 -2.52
N LEU A 77 -5.52 12.63 -2.84
CA LEU A 77 -5.75 12.11 -4.19
C LEU A 77 -5.91 13.24 -5.21
N ARG A 78 -6.57 14.32 -4.83
CA ARG A 78 -6.73 15.50 -5.70
C ARG A 78 -5.40 16.20 -5.96
N THR A 79 -4.53 16.26 -4.97
CA THR A 79 -3.21 16.90 -5.08
C THR A 79 -2.25 16.04 -5.89
N SER A 80 -2.17 14.75 -5.59
CA SER A 80 -1.17 13.83 -6.16
C SER A 80 -1.63 13.16 -7.46
N THR A 81 -2.93 13.04 -7.68
CA THR A 81 -3.53 12.38 -8.86
C THR A 81 -2.84 11.07 -9.23
N PRO A 82 -2.77 10.07 -8.32
CA PRO A 82 -2.05 8.83 -8.59
C PRO A 82 -2.76 7.99 -9.64
N ARG A 83 -1.98 7.28 -10.47
CA ARG A 83 -2.45 6.22 -11.32
C ARG A 83 -2.72 4.95 -10.53
N THR A 84 -1.96 4.74 -9.47
CA THR A 84 -1.96 3.52 -8.67
C THR A 84 -1.78 3.87 -7.19
N VAL A 85 -2.52 3.17 -6.33
CA VAL A 85 -2.48 3.35 -4.87
C VAL A 85 -2.12 2.01 -4.24
N LEU A 86 -1.12 2.00 -3.36
CA LEU A 86 -0.72 0.84 -2.58
C LEU A 86 -1.18 1.06 -1.13
N LEU A 87 -2.26 0.41 -0.74
CA LEU A 87 -2.88 0.61 0.57
C LEU A 87 -2.53 -0.53 1.53
N HIS A 88 -1.85 -0.20 2.63
CA HIS A 88 -1.62 -1.09 3.77
C HIS A 88 -2.00 -0.33 5.03
N ILE A 89 -3.14 -0.65 5.63
CA ILE A 89 -3.69 0.08 6.78
C ILE A 89 -4.55 -0.84 7.65
N GLY A 90 -4.61 -0.57 8.94
CA GLY A 90 -5.41 -1.31 9.91
C GLY A 90 -4.62 -1.77 11.13
N THR A 91 -3.30 -1.77 11.07
CA THR A 91 -2.44 -2.16 12.20
C THR A 91 -2.73 -1.32 13.44
N ASN A 92 -2.87 -0.01 13.30
CA ASN A 92 -3.13 0.87 14.45
C ASN A 92 -4.54 0.74 14.99
N ASP A 93 -5.52 0.36 14.18
CA ASP A 93 -6.85 0.01 14.66
C ASP A 93 -6.77 -1.15 15.65
N VAL A 94 -5.93 -2.14 15.36
CA VAL A 94 -5.67 -3.29 16.24
C VAL A 94 -4.86 -2.86 17.46
N LEU A 95 -3.73 -2.16 17.27
CA LEU A 95 -2.83 -1.78 18.36
C LEU A 95 -3.50 -0.86 19.37
N GLN A 96 -4.35 0.04 18.93
CA GLN A 96 -5.09 0.97 19.77
C GLN A 96 -6.40 0.39 20.29
N ASN A 97 -6.73 -0.85 19.90
CA ASN A 97 -8.00 -1.49 20.19
C ASN A 97 -9.20 -0.55 19.91
N TYR A 98 -9.16 0.07 18.72
CA TYR A 98 -10.12 1.09 18.32
C TYR A 98 -11.29 0.46 17.58
N ASN A 99 -12.35 0.08 18.28
CA ASN A 99 -13.52 -0.60 17.71
C ASN A 99 -13.12 -1.55 16.58
N VAL A 100 -12.34 -2.57 16.93
CA VAL A 100 -11.68 -3.45 15.94
C VAL A 100 -12.69 -4.20 15.09
N SER A 101 -13.85 -4.56 15.66
CA SER A 101 -14.91 -5.24 14.93
C SER A 101 -15.50 -4.38 13.82
N GLY A 102 -15.40 -3.05 13.92
CA GLY A 102 -15.84 -2.10 12.91
C GLY A 102 -14.77 -1.75 11.87
N ALA A 103 -13.52 -2.20 12.07
CA ALA A 103 -12.42 -1.86 11.18
C ALA A 103 -12.64 -2.33 9.73
N PRO A 104 -13.16 -3.53 9.46
CA PRO A 104 -13.46 -3.93 8.08
C PRO A 104 -14.42 -2.97 7.37
N GLN A 105 -15.46 -2.49 8.04
CA GLN A 105 -16.38 -1.53 7.44
C GLN A 105 -15.69 -0.17 7.20
N ARG A 106 -14.82 0.27 8.11
CA ARG A 106 -14.06 1.49 7.90
C ARG A 106 -13.12 1.36 6.70
N LEU A 107 -12.51 0.20 6.51
CA LEU A 107 -11.69 -0.06 5.33
C LEU A 107 -12.52 -0.04 4.05
N SER A 108 -13.68 -0.67 4.05
CA SER A 108 -14.60 -0.65 2.91
C SER A 108 -14.98 0.78 2.52
N THR A 109 -15.29 1.60 3.50
CA THR A 109 -15.63 3.02 3.30
C THR A 109 -14.43 3.81 2.74
N LEU A 110 -13.24 3.57 3.26
CA LEU A 110 -12.02 4.21 2.75
C LEU A 110 -11.81 3.86 1.27
N ILE A 111 -11.95 2.59 0.91
CA ILE A 111 -11.82 2.16 -0.49
C ILE A 111 -12.86 2.85 -1.38
N ASP A 112 -14.09 2.99 -0.91
CA ASP A 112 -15.13 3.71 -1.65
C ASP A 112 -14.75 5.18 -1.88
N HIS A 113 -14.19 5.84 -0.89
CA HIS A 113 -13.73 7.23 -1.03
C HIS A 113 -12.56 7.34 -2.00
N ILE A 114 -11.63 6.38 -1.97
CA ILE A 114 -10.50 6.35 -2.93
C ILE A 114 -11.03 6.19 -4.35
N THR A 115 -11.89 5.22 -4.58
CA THR A 115 -12.40 4.93 -5.93
C THR A 115 -13.36 6.00 -6.45
N ALA A 116 -14.01 6.74 -5.56
CA ALA A 116 -14.83 7.90 -5.95
C ALA A 116 -13.96 9.10 -6.34
N ALA A 117 -12.87 9.36 -5.59
CA ALA A 117 -11.97 10.49 -5.86
C ALA A 117 -10.99 10.22 -7.01
N ALA A 118 -10.65 8.95 -7.24
CA ALA A 118 -9.71 8.52 -8.28
C ALA A 118 -10.27 7.30 -9.03
N PRO A 119 -11.34 7.46 -9.82
CA PRO A 119 -12.06 6.32 -10.40
C PRO A 119 -11.24 5.52 -11.41
N ASN A 120 -10.21 6.13 -12.00
CA ASN A 120 -9.35 5.44 -12.97
C ASN A 120 -8.08 4.87 -12.34
N ALA A 121 -7.86 5.10 -11.06
CA ALA A 121 -6.69 4.57 -10.36
C ALA A 121 -6.86 3.08 -10.07
N GLU A 122 -5.76 2.33 -10.16
CA GLU A 122 -5.67 0.95 -9.69
C GLU A 122 -5.38 0.96 -8.20
N VAL A 123 -6.24 0.36 -7.38
CA VAL A 123 -6.12 0.35 -5.92
C VAL A 123 -5.77 -1.05 -5.45
N PHE A 124 -4.56 -1.20 -4.90
CA PHE A 124 -4.08 -2.46 -4.33
C PHE A 124 -4.29 -2.42 -2.82
N VAL A 125 -5.06 -3.36 -2.30
CA VAL A 125 -5.41 -3.45 -0.88
C VAL A 125 -4.72 -4.66 -0.28
N ALA A 126 -3.77 -4.40 0.60
CA ALA A 126 -3.02 -5.45 1.27
C ALA A 126 -3.72 -5.91 2.56
N THR A 127 -3.59 -7.20 2.87
CA THR A 127 -3.77 -7.67 4.24
C THR A 127 -2.64 -7.13 5.10
N ILE A 128 -2.90 -6.84 6.38
CA ILE A 128 -1.84 -6.30 7.25
C ILE A 128 -0.88 -7.39 7.68
N ILE A 129 0.39 -7.00 7.84
CA ILE A 129 1.49 -7.90 8.21
C ILE A 129 1.31 -8.46 9.62
N PRO A 130 1.98 -9.59 9.95
CA PRO A 130 1.85 -10.21 11.27
C PRO A 130 2.24 -9.30 12.44
N LEU A 131 1.68 -9.60 13.61
CA LEU A 131 2.03 -8.99 14.89
C LEU A 131 2.53 -10.07 15.83
N SER A 132 3.55 -9.76 16.64
CA SER A 132 4.15 -10.72 17.57
C SER A 132 3.27 -11.01 18.79
N ASN A 133 2.49 -10.03 19.25
CA ASN A 133 1.55 -10.24 20.35
C ASN A 133 0.41 -11.16 19.88
N SER A 134 0.17 -12.24 20.57
CA SER A 134 -0.78 -13.27 20.12
C SER A 134 -2.22 -12.78 20.03
N GLY A 135 -2.65 -11.93 20.97
CA GLY A 135 -4.00 -11.35 20.94
C GLY A 135 -4.18 -10.36 19.82
N GLN A 136 -3.17 -9.53 19.57
CA GLN A 136 -3.17 -8.57 18.44
C GLN A 136 -3.10 -9.30 17.11
N GLU A 137 -2.30 -10.37 17.03
CA GLU A 137 -2.24 -11.18 15.81
C GLU A 137 -3.59 -11.85 15.51
N ALA A 138 -4.28 -12.37 16.53
CA ALA A 138 -5.61 -12.94 16.35
C ALA A 138 -6.60 -11.88 15.81
N ALA A 139 -6.55 -10.67 16.33
CA ALA A 139 -7.37 -9.56 15.84
C ALA A 139 -7.00 -9.16 14.41
N ALA A 140 -5.71 -9.13 14.08
CA ALA A 140 -5.22 -8.87 12.74
C ALA A 140 -5.72 -9.93 11.74
N ARG A 141 -5.69 -11.19 12.12
CA ARG A 141 -6.20 -12.29 11.27
C ARG A 141 -7.70 -12.17 11.02
N THR A 142 -8.47 -11.82 12.04
CA THR A 142 -9.92 -11.57 11.88
C THR A 142 -10.17 -10.40 10.93
N PHE A 143 -9.45 -9.31 11.09
CA PHE A 143 -9.52 -8.17 10.18
C PHE A 143 -9.15 -8.57 8.75
N ASN A 144 -8.03 -9.25 8.58
CA ASN A 144 -7.53 -9.68 7.27
C ASN A 144 -8.51 -10.64 6.57
N ALA A 145 -9.19 -11.50 7.34
CA ALA A 145 -10.16 -12.45 6.80
C ALA A 145 -11.35 -11.78 6.11
N ALA A 146 -11.67 -10.55 6.50
CA ALA A 146 -12.74 -9.76 5.88
C ALA A 146 -12.34 -9.09 4.56
N ILE A 147 -11.05 -8.90 4.33
CA ILE A 147 -10.55 -8.09 3.19
C ILE A 147 -10.87 -8.72 1.84
N PRO A 148 -10.70 -10.03 1.60
CA PRO A 148 -11.04 -10.61 0.29
C PRO A 148 -12.48 -10.36 -0.14
N GLY A 149 -13.44 -10.50 0.77
CA GLY A 149 -14.85 -10.23 0.47
C GLY A 149 -15.13 -8.76 0.17
N ILE A 150 -14.45 -7.85 0.89
CA ILE A 150 -14.54 -6.41 0.63
C ILE A 150 -14.03 -6.11 -0.78
N VAL A 151 -12.85 -6.59 -1.13
CA VAL A 151 -12.26 -6.37 -2.46
C VAL A 151 -13.18 -6.95 -3.54
N GLN A 152 -13.67 -8.18 -3.35
CA GLN A 152 -14.56 -8.81 -4.32
C GLN A 152 -15.84 -8.00 -4.54
N SER A 153 -16.40 -7.42 -3.50
CA SER A 153 -17.58 -6.55 -3.58
C SER A 153 -17.31 -5.32 -4.45
N LYS A 154 -16.12 -4.70 -4.31
CA LYS A 154 -15.74 -3.54 -5.12
C LYS A 154 -15.52 -3.93 -6.58
N VAL A 155 -14.86 -5.04 -6.82
CA VAL A 155 -14.65 -5.59 -8.18
C VAL A 155 -16.00 -5.86 -8.86
N SER A 156 -16.93 -6.47 -8.14
CA SER A 156 -18.28 -6.75 -8.65
C SER A 156 -19.05 -5.48 -8.99
N SER A 157 -18.71 -4.35 -8.37
CA SER A 157 -19.28 -3.03 -8.67
C SER A 157 -18.52 -2.31 -9.79
N GLY A 158 -17.59 -2.97 -10.47
CA GLY A 158 -16.82 -2.40 -11.59
C GLY A 158 -15.65 -1.51 -11.18
N LYS A 159 -15.22 -1.55 -9.91
CA LYS A 159 -14.10 -0.75 -9.43
C LYS A 159 -12.76 -1.45 -9.62
N HIS A 160 -11.71 -0.67 -9.82
CA HIS A 160 -10.34 -1.13 -10.07
C HIS A 160 -9.62 -1.40 -8.73
N VAL A 161 -10.03 -2.46 -8.04
CA VAL A 161 -9.49 -2.84 -6.73
C VAL A 161 -8.90 -4.24 -6.79
N HIS A 162 -7.72 -4.43 -6.18
CA HIS A 162 -6.96 -5.67 -6.23
C HIS A 162 -6.50 -6.08 -4.84
N LEU A 163 -6.66 -7.36 -4.50
CA LEU A 163 -6.20 -7.91 -3.23
C LEU A 163 -4.72 -8.26 -3.30
N VAL A 164 -3.98 -7.94 -2.23
CA VAL A 164 -2.59 -8.39 -2.06
C VAL A 164 -2.46 -9.11 -0.72
N ASP A 165 -2.14 -10.39 -0.75
CA ASP A 165 -1.89 -11.17 0.46
C ASP A 165 -0.51 -10.84 1.02
N MET A 166 -0.44 -9.76 1.78
CA MET A 166 0.83 -9.32 2.40
C MET A 166 1.13 -10.06 3.69
N HIS A 167 0.10 -10.42 4.45
CA HIS A 167 0.26 -11.09 5.74
C HIS A 167 1.08 -12.39 5.63
N SER A 168 0.82 -13.19 4.60
CA SER A 168 1.50 -14.48 4.42
C SER A 168 2.96 -14.34 3.95
N LYS A 169 3.39 -13.15 3.57
CA LYS A 169 4.75 -12.94 3.04
C LYS A 169 5.80 -12.72 4.13
N LEU A 170 5.38 -12.38 5.34
CA LEU A 170 6.26 -12.16 6.48
C LEU A 170 5.94 -13.11 7.61
N THR A 171 6.90 -13.29 8.50
CA THR A 171 6.73 -13.94 9.80
C THR A 171 7.15 -12.96 10.89
N THR A 172 6.91 -13.33 12.16
CA THR A 172 7.34 -12.49 13.29
C THR A 172 8.85 -12.34 13.39
N ALA A 173 9.63 -13.25 12.77
CA ALA A 173 11.07 -13.12 12.66
C ALA A 173 11.51 -11.94 11.79
N ASP A 174 10.62 -11.42 10.96
CA ASP A 174 10.86 -10.26 10.10
C ASP A 174 10.57 -8.92 10.79
N LEU A 175 10.24 -8.94 12.10
CA LEU A 175 9.88 -7.74 12.85
C LEU A 175 10.96 -7.35 13.84
N ILE A 176 11.21 -6.03 14.02
CA ILE A 176 12.18 -5.49 14.96
C ILE A 176 11.61 -5.47 16.39
N ASP A 177 10.40 -4.92 16.52
CA ASP A 177 9.74 -4.64 17.81
C ASP A 177 8.41 -5.40 17.96
N GLY A 178 8.22 -6.43 17.14
CA GLY A 178 6.97 -7.19 17.10
C GLY A 178 5.87 -6.53 16.26
N ILE A 179 6.15 -5.38 15.63
CA ILE A 179 5.20 -4.58 14.85
C ILE A 179 5.81 -4.16 13.51
N HIS A 180 7.01 -3.56 13.54
CA HIS A 180 7.64 -2.93 12.39
C HIS A 180 8.67 -3.87 11.74
N PRO A 181 8.69 -3.97 10.41
CA PRO A 181 9.59 -4.87 9.72
C PRO A 181 11.07 -4.50 9.87
N THR A 182 11.91 -5.53 9.84
CA THR A 182 13.34 -5.40 9.56
C THR A 182 13.54 -4.98 8.10
N ALA A 183 14.77 -4.62 7.74
CA ALA A 183 15.11 -4.35 6.33
C ALA A 183 14.76 -5.55 5.44
N ASN A 184 15.02 -6.78 5.91
CA ASN A 184 14.67 -7.99 5.16
C ASN A 184 13.15 -8.17 5.05
N GLY A 185 12.40 -7.89 6.12
CA GLY A 185 10.93 -7.90 6.08
C GLY A 185 10.38 -6.90 5.08
N TYR A 186 10.93 -5.71 5.04
CA TYR A 186 10.56 -4.70 4.06
C TYR A 186 10.87 -5.14 2.62
N ASP A 187 11.97 -5.83 2.39
CA ASP A 187 12.27 -6.33 1.06
C ASP A 187 11.27 -7.41 0.60
N LYS A 188 10.79 -8.23 1.53
CA LYS A 188 9.70 -9.18 1.26
C LYS A 188 8.40 -8.47 0.89
N MET A 189 8.07 -7.38 1.58
CA MET A 189 6.92 -6.54 1.22
C MET A 189 7.08 -5.95 -0.17
N ALA A 190 8.26 -5.42 -0.48
CA ALA A 190 8.58 -4.88 -1.79
C ALA A 190 8.37 -5.91 -2.91
N ALA A 191 8.83 -7.14 -2.70
CA ALA A 191 8.64 -8.23 -3.66
C ALA A 191 7.14 -8.53 -3.88
N ALA A 192 6.35 -8.54 -2.81
CA ALA A 192 4.90 -8.77 -2.89
C ALA A 192 4.20 -7.65 -3.64
N TRP A 193 4.52 -6.39 -3.34
CA TRP A 193 3.99 -5.26 -4.09
C TRP A 193 4.35 -5.32 -5.57
N TYR A 194 5.61 -5.60 -5.87
CA TYR A 194 6.07 -5.65 -7.25
C TYR A 194 5.36 -6.74 -8.05
N ALA A 195 5.22 -7.94 -7.50
CA ALA A 195 4.49 -9.03 -8.14
C ALA A 195 3.03 -8.65 -8.40
N ALA A 196 2.37 -8.01 -7.44
CA ALA A 196 0.99 -7.55 -7.59
C ALA A 196 0.87 -6.50 -8.70
N LEU A 197 1.76 -5.51 -8.71
CA LEU A 197 1.79 -4.46 -9.73
C LEU A 197 1.97 -5.03 -11.13
N GLN A 198 2.86 -6.00 -11.29
CA GLN A 198 3.08 -6.65 -12.59
C GLN A 198 1.87 -7.46 -13.05
N SER A 199 1.03 -7.93 -12.13
CA SER A 199 -0.16 -8.72 -12.47
C SER A 199 -1.31 -7.89 -13.04
N VAL A 200 -1.24 -6.55 -12.91
CA VAL A 200 -2.28 -5.63 -13.39
C VAL A 200 -1.71 -4.76 -14.50
N PRO A 201 -2.06 -5.05 -15.77
CA PRO A 201 -1.54 -4.29 -16.90
C PRO A 201 -1.78 -2.79 -16.79
N GLY A 202 -0.71 -2.01 -16.98
CA GLY A 202 -0.77 -0.55 -16.96
C GLY A 202 -0.70 0.10 -15.58
N SER A 203 -0.72 -0.68 -14.49
CA SER A 203 -0.65 -0.11 -13.13
C SER A 203 0.66 0.66 -12.86
N ILE A 204 1.74 0.24 -13.49
CA ILE A 204 3.07 0.88 -13.42
C ILE A 204 3.58 1.30 -14.80
N GLY A 205 2.68 1.44 -15.76
CA GLY A 205 3.05 1.71 -17.15
C GLY A 205 3.54 0.44 -17.83
N GLN A 206 4.28 0.62 -18.93
CA GLN A 206 4.82 -0.49 -19.73
C GLN A 206 6.31 -0.63 -19.50
N GLY A 207 6.76 -1.87 -19.33
CA GLY A 207 8.18 -2.19 -19.31
C GLY A 207 8.80 -2.12 -20.72
N PRO A 208 10.13 -2.23 -20.81
CA PRO A 208 10.82 -2.17 -22.10
C PRO A 208 10.42 -3.33 -22.99
N GLY A 209 10.38 -3.08 -24.30
CA GLY A 209 10.02 -4.08 -25.30
C GLY A 209 8.53 -4.31 -25.48
N THR A 210 7.68 -3.64 -24.68
CA THR A 210 6.23 -3.64 -24.90
C THR A 210 5.84 -2.41 -25.72
N SER A 211 5.09 -2.63 -26.79
CA SER A 211 4.49 -1.54 -27.55
C SER A 211 3.16 -1.14 -26.91
N PRO A 212 2.78 0.16 -26.94
CA PRO A 212 1.43 0.56 -26.56
C PRO A 212 0.41 -0.23 -27.39
N SER A 213 -0.62 -0.72 -26.73
CA SER A 213 -1.73 -1.32 -27.47
C SER A 213 -2.33 -0.25 -28.39
N PRO A 214 -2.64 -0.58 -29.66
CA PRO A 214 -3.36 0.35 -30.53
C PRO A 214 -4.67 0.74 -29.85
N SER A 215 -4.99 2.01 -29.87
CA SER A 215 -6.32 2.44 -29.44
C SER A 215 -7.38 1.81 -30.33
N PRO A 216 -8.43 1.25 -29.77
CA PRO A 216 -9.53 0.73 -30.57
C PRO A 216 -10.19 1.85 -31.37
#